data_c08d53948831a68dd7d373faa56381c6
#
_entry.id   c08d53948831a68dd7d373faa56381c6
#
_cell.length_a   1.000
_cell.length_b   1.000
_cell.length_c   1.000
_cell.angle_alpha   90.00
_cell.angle_beta   90.00
_cell.angle_gamma   90.00
#
_symmetry.space_group_name_H-M   'P 1'
#
loop_
_entity.id
_entity.type
_entity.pdbx_description
1 polymer ?
#
loop_
_entity_poly.entity_id
_entity_poly.type
_entity_poly.pdbx_seq_one_letter_code
_entity_poly.pdbx_strand_id
1 'polypeptide(L)'
;MITIKTKEEIKVLSLGGKILANILDDILKLIKPGVSTAELEKVAINKIKEVGGRPAFKDYPLHGGLFFPSALCVSINDEVVHGSALPDRVLKSGDIVDLDIGMEWPIKEEIRSKFNLVSNPNSKLGGFYTDTCKTIGVGKISKEASLLLKITKESLYRAIEIVKEGTYLHQIGELIEKTVLPYNFGIVEEFVGHGLGYSAHEDPDIFHYQINPNSRFNIELKEGMVIAIEPMINLGSKEVKMSDNGYTALTYDGKISAHFEHSLVVLKDKCLILTQK
;
A
#
# COMPACT_ATOMS: atom_id res chain seq x y z
N MET A 1 -19.04 -1.74 0.96
CA MET A 1 -19.86 -0.49 1.01
C MET A 1 -18.92 0.70 1.19
N ILE A 2 -19.06 1.74 0.37
CA ILE A 2 -18.26 2.96 0.47
C ILE A 2 -18.58 3.69 1.78
N THR A 3 -17.56 4.11 2.49
CA THR A 3 -17.68 4.75 3.80
C THR A 3 -17.15 6.19 3.77
N ILE A 4 -17.80 7.08 4.52
CA ILE A 4 -17.37 8.47 4.71
C ILE A 4 -16.94 8.63 6.15
N LYS A 5 -15.69 9.02 6.36
CA LYS A 5 -15.11 9.21 7.70
C LYS A 5 -15.41 10.62 8.23
N THR A 6 -15.74 10.72 9.50
CA THR A 6 -15.90 11.98 10.21
C THR A 6 -14.57 12.69 10.41
N LYS A 7 -14.60 13.98 10.79
CA LYS A 7 -13.38 14.75 11.07
C LYS A 7 -12.56 14.16 12.23
N GLU A 8 -13.24 13.61 13.23
CA GLU A 8 -12.63 12.96 14.39
C GLU A 8 -11.92 11.66 13.96
N GLU A 9 -12.53 10.86 13.09
CA GLU A 9 -11.95 9.63 12.55
C GLU A 9 -10.77 9.93 11.63
N ILE A 10 -10.88 10.95 10.77
CA ILE A 10 -9.77 11.44 9.93
C ILE A 10 -8.57 11.88 10.78
N LYS A 11 -8.82 12.49 11.95
CA LYS A 11 -7.76 12.85 12.89
C LYS A 11 -7.01 11.60 13.39
N VAL A 12 -7.73 10.53 13.73
CA VAL A 12 -7.11 9.26 14.17
C VAL A 12 -6.30 8.65 13.04
N LEU A 13 -6.88 8.55 11.84
CA LEU A 13 -6.24 8.04 10.63
C LEU A 13 -4.98 8.83 10.28
N SER A 14 -5.01 10.16 10.39
CA SER A 14 -3.85 11.02 10.13
C SER A 14 -2.71 10.79 11.12
N LEU A 15 -3.02 10.57 12.39
CA LEU A 15 -2.00 10.24 13.40
C LEU A 15 -1.43 8.84 13.16
N GLY A 16 -2.30 7.84 12.95
CA GLY A 16 -1.91 6.46 12.68
C GLY A 16 -1.06 6.34 11.42
N GLY A 17 -1.47 7.00 10.32
CA GLY A 17 -0.74 6.99 9.06
C GLY A 17 0.65 7.63 9.17
N LYS A 18 0.80 8.75 9.88
CA LYS A 18 2.12 9.35 10.15
C LYS A 18 3.02 8.44 10.97
N ILE A 19 2.45 7.77 11.98
CA ILE A 19 3.20 6.79 12.78
C ILE A 19 3.67 5.65 11.88
N LEU A 20 2.78 5.12 11.04
CA LEU A 20 3.10 4.02 10.11
C LEU A 20 4.18 4.42 9.09
N ALA A 21 4.09 5.62 8.51
CA ALA A 21 5.11 6.16 7.62
C ALA A 21 6.50 6.23 8.26
N ASN A 22 6.56 6.65 9.55
CA ASN A 22 7.82 6.66 10.29
C ASN A 22 8.35 5.24 10.53
N ILE A 23 7.47 4.27 10.82
CA ILE A 23 7.86 2.86 11.00
C ILE A 23 8.43 2.31 9.70
N LEU A 24 7.75 2.53 8.56
CA LEU A 24 8.25 2.09 7.24
C LEU A 24 9.62 2.73 6.94
N ASP A 25 9.76 4.03 7.13
CA ASP A 25 11.04 4.72 6.89
C ASP A 25 12.18 4.19 7.76
N ASP A 26 11.89 3.79 9.00
CA ASP A 26 12.90 3.17 9.88
C ASP A 26 13.29 1.77 9.40
N ILE A 27 12.34 0.98 8.87
CA ILE A 27 12.62 -0.34 8.30
C ILE A 27 13.44 -0.18 7.00
N LEU A 28 13.06 0.77 6.14
CA LEU A 28 13.79 1.06 4.89
C LEU A 28 15.27 1.40 5.11
N LYS A 29 15.63 2.08 6.21
CA LYS A 29 17.03 2.39 6.57
C LYS A 29 17.87 1.14 6.87
N LEU A 30 17.24 0.01 7.18
CA LEU A 30 17.93 -1.26 7.42
C LEU A 30 18.28 -2.00 6.13
N ILE A 31 17.67 -1.62 5.00
CA ILE A 31 17.81 -2.30 3.72
C ILE A 31 19.24 -2.14 3.18
N LYS A 32 19.95 -3.25 3.13
CA LYS A 32 21.28 -3.40 2.55
C LYS A 32 21.52 -4.88 2.18
N PRO A 33 22.50 -5.18 1.32
CA PRO A 33 22.88 -6.56 1.06
C PRO A 33 23.22 -7.31 2.36
N GLY A 34 22.69 -8.53 2.50
CA GLY A 34 22.90 -9.39 3.67
C GLY A 34 21.82 -9.28 4.75
N VAL A 35 20.89 -8.34 4.68
CA VAL A 35 19.75 -8.29 5.60
C VAL A 35 18.74 -9.37 5.26
N SER A 36 18.19 -10.02 6.28
CA SER A 36 17.17 -11.04 6.12
C SER A 36 15.74 -10.47 6.23
N THR A 37 14.83 -11.08 5.48
CA THR A 37 13.41 -10.64 5.51
C THR A 37 12.77 -10.91 6.87
N ALA A 38 13.19 -11.95 7.59
CA ALA A 38 12.74 -12.25 8.95
C ALA A 38 13.19 -11.19 9.98
N GLU A 39 14.39 -10.59 9.79
CA GLU A 39 14.82 -9.45 10.62
C GLU A 39 13.92 -8.24 10.42
N LEU A 40 13.54 -7.92 9.16
CA LEU A 40 12.63 -6.82 8.85
C LEU A 40 11.24 -7.06 9.45
N GLU A 41 10.71 -8.28 9.32
CA GLU A 41 9.44 -8.71 9.93
C GLU A 41 9.45 -8.47 11.46
N LYS A 42 10.51 -8.90 12.14
CA LYS A 42 10.64 -8.70 13.59
C LYS A 42 10.65 -7.23 13.98
N VAL A 43 11.34 -6.39 13.20
CA VAL A 43 11.37 -4.94 13.44
C VAL A 43 9.99 -4.34 13.23
N ALA A 44 9.27 -4.70 12.15
CA ALA A 44 7.93 -4.23 11.86
C ALA A 44 6.96 -4.55 13.02
N ILE A 45 6.91 -5.81 13.45
CA ILE A 45 6.06 -6.26 14.55
C ILE A 45 6.35 -5.47 15.83
N ASN A 46 7.64 -5.32 16.20
CA ASN A 46 8.02 -4.66 17.44
C ASN A 46 7.63 -3.17 17.40
N LYS A 47 7.97 -2.45 16.33
CA LYS A 47 7.64 -1.03 16.21
C LYS A 47 6.13 -0.76 16.22
N ILE A 48 5.33 -1.59 15.53
CA ILE A 48 3.87 -1.47 15.57
C ILE A 48 3.33 -1.69 16.99
N LYS A 49 3.85 -2.69 17.70
CA LYS A 49 3.44 -2.96 19.10
C LYS A 49 3.84 -1.83 20.06
N GLU A 50 5.05 -1.28 19.90
CA GLU A 50 5.56 -0.17 20.73
C GLU A 50 4.65 1.06 20.68
N VAL A 51 4.09 1.37 19.50
CA VAL A 51 3.17 2.50 19.34
C VAL A 51 1.73 2.19 19.76
N GLY A 52 1.45 0.97 20.21
CA GLY A 52 0.11 0.54 20.62
C GLY A 52 -0.83 0.24 19.44
N GLY A 53 -0.25 -0.24 18.35
CA GLY A 53 -0.94 -0.79 17.19
C GLY A 53 -0.84 -2.31 17.10
N ARG A 54 -1.46 -2.88 16.06
CA ARG A 54 -1.21 -4.25 15.60
C ARG A 54 -1.02 -4.28 14.08
N PRO A 55 -0.22 -5.24 13.57
CA PRO A 55 -0.13 -5.46 12.12
C PRO A 55 -1.51 -5.74 11.51
N ALA A 56 -1.81 -5.11 10.37
CA ALA A 56 -3.07 -5.33 9.67
C ALA A 56 -3.06 -6.61 8.83
N PHE A 57 -1.89 -7.02 8.32
CA PHE A 57 -1.78 -8.11 7.34
C PHE A 57 -1.56 -9.48 7.98
N LYS A 58 -0.88 -9.55 9.13
CA LYS A 58 -0.64 -10.82 9.81
C LYS A 58 -1.96 -11.50 10.18
N ASP A 59 -2.07 -12.77 9.80
CA ASP A 59 -3.27 -13.59 9.96
C ASP A 59 -4.51 -13.04 9.21
N TYR A 60 -4.28 -12.19 8.18
CA TYR A 60 -5.35 -11.73 7.30
C TYR A 60 -5.91 -12.92 6.50
N PRO A 61 -7.25 -13.13 6.49
CA PRO A 61 -7.84 -14.26 5.81
C PRO A 61 -7.74 -14.10 4.28
N LEU A 62 -7.26 -15.15 3.62
CA LEU A 62 -7.12 -15.25 2.17
C LEU A 62 -8.09 -16.30 1.61
N HIS A 63 -8.22 -16.35 0.28
CA HIS A 63 -9.00 -17.37 -0.37
C HIS A 63 -8.49 -18.79 -0.05
N GLY A 64 -9.39 -19.78 -0.06
CA GLY A 64 -9.02 -21.17 0.19
C GLY A 64 -8.71 -21.51 1.66
N GLY A 65 -9.05 -20.63 2.62
CA GLY A 65 -8.80 -20.85 4.05
C GLY A 65 -7.34 -20.62 4.47
N LEU A 66 -6.55 -19.99 3.62
CA LEU A 66 -5.19 -19.54 3.93
C LEU A 66 -5.23 -18.26 4.76
N PHE A 67 -4.13 -17.99 5.45
CA PHE A 67 -3.89 -16.73 6.16
C PHE A 67 -2.55 -16.15 5.73
N PHE A 68 -2.47 -14.83 5.59
CA PHE A 68 -1.18 -14.19 5.27
C PHE A 68 -0.23 -14.33 6.48
N PRO A 69 0.99 -14.87 6.28
CA PRO A 69 1.81 -15.33 7.41
C PRO A 69 2.61 -14.24 8.12
N SER A 70 2.76 -13.03 7.53
CA SER A 70 3.66 -12.00 8.03
C SER A 70 2.95 -10.66 8.28
N ALA A 71 3.55 -9.82 9.11
CA ALA A 71 3.11 -8.45 9.38
C ALA A 71 3.55 -7.49 8.28
N LEU A 72 4.63 -7.83 7.59
CA LEU A 72 5.24 -7.06 6.52
C LEU A 72 5.16 -7.86 5.22
N CYS A 73 4.60 -7.29 4.15
CA CYS A 73 4.84 -7.79 2.80
C CYS A 73 6.26 -7.41 2.39
N VAL A 74 7.01 -8.38 1.86
CA VAL A 74 8.35 -8.19 1.34
C VAL A 74 8.41 -8.83 -0.04
N SER A 75 8.12 -8.05 -1.08
CA SER A 75 8.15 -8.52 -2.46
C SER A 75 9.51 -8.20 -3.10
N ILE A 76 10.19 -9.21 -3.65
CA ILE A 76 11.56 -9.08 -4.16
C ILE A 76 11.55 -9.33 -5.67
N ASN A 77 12.10 -8.40 -6.45
CA ASN A 77 12.32 -8.48 -7.89
C ASN A 77 11.02 -8.70 -8.69
N ASP A 78 10.74 -9.93 -9.12
CA ASP A 78 9.58 -10.32 -9.93
C ASP A 78 8.31 -10.59 -9.09
N GLU A 79 8.41 -10.49 -7.78
CA GLU A 79 7.23 -10.47 -6.90
C GLU A 79 6.55 -9.10 -7.00
N VAL A 80 5.30 -9.10 -7.46
CA VAL A 80 4.52 -7.87 -7.67
C VAL A 80 4.01 -7.34 -6.34
N VAL A 81 3.20 -8.16 -5.63
CA VAL A 81 2.62 -7.86 -4.32
C VAL A 81 2.47 -9.14 -3.50
N HIS A 82 2.21 -8.96 -2.22
CA HIS A 82 1.96 -10.04 -1.25
C HIS A 82 3.12 -11.02 -1.11
N GLY A 83 4.36 -10.61 -1.43
CA GLY A 83 5.55 -11.36 -1.04
C GLY A 83 5.60 -11.45 0.49
N SER A 84 5.75 -12.65 1.05
CA SER A 84 5.86 -12.80 2.51
C SER A 84 7.30 -12.55 2.98
N ALA A 85 7.44 -11.95 4.16
CA ALA A 85 8.72 -11.89 4.86
C ALA A 85 9.22 -13.29 5.29
N LEU A 86 8.32 -14.28 5.35
CA LEU A 86 8.61 -15.66 5.76
C LEU A 86 8.20 -16.67 4.67
N PRO A 87 8.96 -17.76 4.42
CA PRO A 87 10.22 -18.11 5.08
C PRO A 87 11.33 -17.10 4.81
N ASP A 88 12.36 -17.11 5.65
CA ASP A 88 13.45 -16.14 5.62
C ASP A 88 14.24 -16.14 4.30
N ARG A 89 14.48 -14.95 3.78
CA ARG A 89 15.26 -14.71 2.54
C ARG A 89 16.27 -13.59 2.80
N VAL A 90 17.45 -13.70 2.18
CA VAL A 90 18.53 -12.71 2.34
C VAL A 90 18.58 -11.80 1.11
N LEU A 91 18.50 -10.50 1.33
CA LEU A 91 18.59 -9.48 0.27
C LEU A 91 20.00 -9.40 -0.31
N LYS A 92 20.09 -9.28 -1.63
CA LYS A 92 21.35 -9.23 -2.38
C LYS A 92 21.52 -7.89 -3.08
N SER A 93 22.77 -7.49 -3.31
CA SER A 93 23.04 -6.30 -4.14
C SER A 93 22.51 -6.51 -5.55
N GLY A 94 21.74 -5.56 -6.04
CA GLY A 94 21.07 -5.63 -7.34
C GLY A 94 19.57 -5.92 -7.25
N ASP A 95 19.08 -6.47 -6.13
CA ASP A 95 17.64 -6.64 -5.89
C ASP A 95 16.94 -5.27 -5.81
N ILE A 96 15.68 -5.26 -6.18
CA ILE A 96 14.71 -4.26 -5.69
C ILE A 96 13.79 -4.98 -4.70
N VAL A 97 13.39 -4.29 -3.65
CA VAL A 97 12.50 -4.83 -2.64
C VAL A 97 11.39 -3.84 -2.34
N ASP A 98 10.16 -4.30 -2.46
CA ASP A 98 8.97 -3.63 -1.98
C ASP A 98 8.70 -4.01 -0.53
N LEU A 99 8.48 -3.01 0.30
CA LEU A 99 8.04 -3.17 1.68
C LEU A 99 6.67 -2.52 1.81
N ASP A 100 5.66 -3.36 2.02
CA ASP A 100 4.30 -2.93 2.24
C ASP A 100 3.85 -3.28 3.66
N ILE A 101 3.31 -2.31 4.38
CA ILE A 101 2.99 -2.39 5.80
C ILE A 101 1.65 -1.73 6.12
N GLY A 102 0.77 -2.52 6.75
CA GLY A 102 -0.50 -2.04 7.28
C GLY A 102 -0.57 -2.11 8.80
N MET A 103 -1.28 -1.16 9.40
CA MET A 103 -1.45 -1.09 10.85
C MET A 103 -2.89 -0.73 11.24
N GLU A 104 -3.42 -1.45 12.22
CA GLU A 104 -4.59 -1.01 13.00
C GLU A 104 -4.11 -0.23 14.22
N TRP A 105 -4.53 1.04 14.35
CA TRP A 105 -4.12 1.91 15.44
C TRP A 105 -5.21 2.95 15.80
N PRO A 106 -5.28 3.38 17.08
CA PRO A 106 -4.71 2.76 18.27
C PRO A 106 -5.62 1.65 18.78
N ILE A 107 -5.04 0.53 19.21
CA ILE A 107 -5.83 -0.59 19.75
C ILE A 107 -5.96 -0.55 21.28
N LYS A 108 -5.27 0.38 21.96
CA LYS A 108 -5.28 0.53 23.41
C LYS A 108 -6.13 1.71 23.83
N GLU A 109 -7.06 1.47 24.79
CA GLU A 109 -7.94 2.50 25.32
C GLU A 109 -7.18 3.67 25.96
N GLU A 110 -6.05 3.38 26.63
CA GLU A 110 -5.23 4.40 27.28
C GLU A 110 -4.69 5.42 26.26
N ILE A 111 -4.38 4.97 25.03
CA ILE A 111 -3.91 5.85 23.97
C ILE A 111 -5.07 6.72 23.48
N ARG A 112 -6.27 6.12 23.25
CA ARG A 112 -7.45 6.87 22.83
C ARG A 112 -7.80 7.95 23.83
N SER A 113 -7.87 7.59 25.10
CA SER A 113 -8.18 8.53 26.19
C SER A 113 -7.13 9.64 26.31
N LYS A 114 -5.83 9.29 26.27
CA LYS A 114 -4.73 10.26 26.37
C LYS A 114 -4.76 11.33 25.28
N PHE A 115 -5.12 10.97 24.05
CA PHE A 115 -5.13 11.86 22.91
C PHE A 115 -6.53 12.34 22.50
N ASN A 116 -7.56 12.00 23.28
CA ASN A 116 -8.97 12.27 22.97
C ASN A 116 -9.34 11.86 21.54
N LEU A 117 -9.18 10.55 21.27
CA LEU A 117 -9.43 9.92 19.97
C LEU A 117 -10.71 9.08 20.03
N VAL A 118 -11.45 9.08 18.92
CA VAL A 118 -12.61 8.21 18.76
C VAL A 118 -12.20 6.77 18.48
N SER A 119 -13.09 5.83 18.77
CA SER A 119 -12.93 4.42 18.48
C SER A 119 -13.59 4.05 17.17
N ASN A 120 -12.96 3.17 16.41
CA ASN A 120 -13.55 2.56 15.22
C ASN A 120 -14.69 1.61 15.63
N PRO A 121 -15.95 1.89 15.25
CA PRO A 121 -17.09 1.06 15.66
C PRO A 121 -17.10 -0.32 15.00
N ASN A 122 -16.36 -0.52 13.92
CA ASN A 122 -16.31 -1.77 13.16
C ASN A 122 -15.15 -2.68 13.60
N SER A 123 -14.24 -2.18 14.43
CA SER A 123 -13.13 -2.98 14.97
C SER A 123 -13.39 -3.40 16.42
N LYS A 124 -13.13 -4.69 16.72
CA LYS A 124 -13.17 -5.20 18.09
C LYS A 124 -12.15 -4.53 19.02
N LEU A 125 -11.05 -4.04 18.45
CA LEU A 125 -9.97 -3.36 19.19
C LEU A 125 -10.10 -1.84 19.14
N GLY A 126 -11.01 -1.32 18.30
CA GLY A 126 -11.32 0.10 18.19
C GLY A 126 -10.31 0.92 17.40
N GLY A 127 -9.31 0.30 16.76
CA GLY A 127 -8.33 0.96 15.92
C GLY A 127 -8.84 1.19 14.50
N PHE A 128 -8.22 2.15 13.81
CA PHE A 128 -8.43 2.41 12.39
C PHE A 128 -7.25 1.88 11.59
N TYR A 129 -7.49 1.57 10.31
CA TYR A 129 -6.50 0.96 9.43
C TYR A 129 -5.89 1.99 8.50
N THR A 130 -4.57 1.95 8.36
CA THR A 130 -3.78 2.65 7.34
C THR A 130 -2.72 1.69 6.82
N ASP A 131 -2.36 1.84 5.54
CA ASP A 131 -1.28 1.11 4.88
C ASP A 131 -0.45 2.00 3.96
N THR A 132 0.72 1.53 3.62
CA THR A 132 1.64 2.23 2.73
C THR A 132 2.79 1.33 2.32
N CYS A 133 3.26 1.48 1.08
CA CYS A 133 4.42 0.76 0.61
C CYS A 133 5.46 1.64 -0.09
N LYS A 134 6.66 1.09 -0.22
CA LYS A 134 7.74 1.66 -1.02
C LYS A 134 8.67 0.58 -1.54
N THR A 135 8.93 0.59 -2.83
CA THR A 135 10.01 -0.20 -3.43
C THR A 135 11.31 0.58 -3.41
N ILE A 136 12.39 -0.05 -2.96
CA ILE A 136 13.74 0.51 -3.01
C ILE A 136 14.76 -0.49 -3.57
N GLY A 137 15.90 0.05 -4.02
CA GLY A 137 17.03 -0.77 -4.46
C GLY A 137 17.90 -1.25 -3.30
N VAL A 138 18.42 -2.47 -3.40
CA VAL A 138 19.37 -3.07 -2.46
C VAL A 138 20.78 -2.93 -2.99
N GLY A 139 21.60 -2.09 -2.40
CA GLY A 139 22.93 -1.79 -2.91
C GLY A 139 22.90 -1.10 -4.28
N LYS A 140 23.68 -1.59 -5.24
CA LYS A 140 23.74 -1.03 -6.60
C LYS A 140 22.76 -1.76 -7.51
N ILE A 141 21.72 -1.08 -7.99
CA ILE A 141 20.73 -1.60 -8.92
C ILE A 141 21.01 -1.17 -10.37
N SER A 142 20.34 -1.79 -11.33
CA SER A 142 20.46 -1.46 -12.75
C SER A 142 19.83 -0.10 -13.07
N LYS A 143 20.13 0.45 -14.26
CA LYS A 143 19.51 1.69 -14.75
C LYS A 143 18.02 1.50 -15.04
N GLU A 144 17.65 0.33 -15.56
CA GLU A 144 16.27 -0.05 -15.84
C GLU A 144 15.46 -0.13 -14.54
N ALA A 145 16.02 -0.78 -13.49
CA ALA A 145 15.39 -0.82 -12.18
C ALA A 145 15.22 0.59 -11.61
N SER A 146 16.26 1.43 -11.68
CA SER A 146 16.17 2.82 -11.20
C SER A 146 15.11 3.63 -11.94
N LEU A 147 14.96 3.41 -13.26
CA LEU A 147 13.93 4.07 -14.07
C LEU A 147 12.54 3.57 -13.68
N LEU A 148 12.37 2.25 -13.51
CA LEU A 148 11.10 1.65 -13.07
C LEU A 148 10.64 2.25 -11.74
N LEU A 149 11.50 2.26 -10.72
CA LEU A 149 11.19 2.85 -9.42
C LEU A 149 10.78 4.31 -9.54
N LYS A 150 11.51 5.09 -10.35
CA LYS A 150 11.21 6.51 -10.58
C LYS A 150 9.84 6.70 -11.20
N ILE A 151 9.51 5.97 -12.28
CA ILE A 151 8.27 6.15 -13.03
C ILE A 151 7.06 5.65 -12.22
N THR A 152 7.19 4.53 -11.51
CA THR A 152 6.14 4.04 -10.61
C THR A 152 5.81 5.05 -9.52
N LYS A 153 6.83 5.59 -8.86
CA LYS A 153 6.66 6.65 -7.86
C LYS A 153 6.04 7.91 -8.47
N GLU A 154 6.50 8.35 -9.64
CA GLU A 154 5.96 9.52 -10.33
C GLU A 154 4.49 9.32 -10.69
N SER A 155 4.08 8.13 -11.17
CA SER A 155 2.69 7.84 -11.50
C SER A 155 1.77 7.94 -10.28
N LEU A 156 2.20 7.45 -9.11
CA LEU A 156 1.47 7.61 -7.85
C LEU A 156 1.25 9.09 -7.50
N TYR A 157 2.32 9.89 -7.48
CA TYR A 157 2.18 11.29 -7.06
C TYR A 157 1.37 12.13 -8.03
N ARG A 158 1.47 11.88 -9.35
CA ARG A 158 0.60 12.54 -10.33
C ARG A 158 -0.87 12.16 -10.14
N ALA A 159 -1.15 10.89 -9.83
CA ALA A 159 -2.51 10.47 -9.51
C ALA A 159 -3.04 11.17 -8.24
N ILE A 160 -2.22 11.31 -7.20
CA ILE A 160 -2.57 12.00 -5.95
C ILE A 160 -2.90 13.48 -6.19
N GLU A 161 -2.17 14.17 -7.07
CA GLU A 161 -2.35 15.60 -7.35
C GLU A 161 -3.78 15.97 -7.80
N ILE A 162 -4.48 15.06 -8.46
CA ILE A 162 -5.86 15.33 -8.93
C ILE A 162 -6.94 14.93 -7.93
N VAL A 163 -6.59 14.21 -6.85
CA VAL A 163 -7.58 13.68 -5.89
C VAL A 163 -8.21 14.80 -5.07
N LYS A 164 -9.52 14.95 -5.22
CA LYS A 164 -10.38 15.82 -4.44
C LYS A 164 -11.83 15.39 -4.60
N GLU A 165 -12.75 16.01 -3.87
CA GLU A 165 -14.18 15.81 -4.13
C GLU A 165 -14.53 16.11 -5.59
N GLY A 166 -15.34 15.25 -6.20
CA GLY A 166 -15.74 15.35 -7.60
C GLY A 166 -14.79 14.68 -8.59
N THR A 167 -13.61 14.20 -8.18
CA THR A 167 -12.73 13.39 -9.04
C THR A 167 -13.36 12.02 -9.26
N TYR A 168 -13.36 11.53 -10.49
CA TYR A 168 -13.82 10.18 -10.85
C TYR A 168 -12.63 9.21 -10.96
N LEU A 169 -12.87 7.93 -10.61
CA LEU A 169 -11.81 6.91 -10.57
C LEU A 169 -11.10 6.70 -11.93
N HIS A 170 -11.84 6.79 -13.06
CA HIS A 170 -11.21 6.67 -14.39
C HIS A 170 -10.10 7.72 -14.62
N GLN A 171 -10.21 8.91 -14.01
CA GLN A 171 -9.22 9.98 -14.17
C GLN A 171 -7.89 9.64 -13.48
N ILE A 172 -7.95 8.90 -12.36
CA ILE A 172 -6.77 8.38 -11.65
C ILE A 172 -6.03 7.40 -12.55
N GLY A 173 -6.74 6.37 -13.06
CA GLY A 173 -6.15 5.37 -13.96
C GLY A 173 -5.61 5.97 -15.24
N GLU A 174 -6.35 6.88 -15.87
CA GLU A 174 -5.90 7.60 -17.08
C GLU A 174 -4.56 8.34 -16.87
N LEU A 175 -4.39 8.97 -15.71
CA LEU A 175 -3.18 9.72 -15.40
C LEU A 175 -1.98 8.80 -15.11
N ILE A 176 -2.22 7.67 -14.45
CA ILE A 176 -1.22 6.62 -14.26
C ILE A 176 -0.77 6.07 -15.63
N GLU A 177 -1.70 5.69 -16.51
CA GLU A 177 -1.38 5.22 -17.86
C GLU A 177 -0.57 6.25 -18.65
N LYS A 178 -0.99 7.50 -18.69
CA LYS A 178 -0.27 8.59 -19.36
C LYS A 178 1.17 8.75 -18.86
N THR A 179 1.42 8.39 -17.60
CA THR A 179 2.75 8.50 -17.00
C THR A 179 3.60 7.28 -17.33
N VAL A 180 3.03 6.09 -17.34
CA VAL A 180 3.75 4.80 -17.40
C VAL A 180 3.95 4.28 -18.82
N LEU A 181 2.90 4.31 -19.67
CA LEU A 181 2.91 3.69 -21.00
C LEU A 181 3.99 4.22 -21.95
N PRO A 182 4.42 5.52 -21.89
CA PRO A 182 5.52 6.00 -22.73
C PRO A 182 6.86 5.27 -22.54
N TYR A 183 7.01 4.53 -21.42
CA TYR A 183 8.21 3.74 -21.11
C TYR A 183 8.08 2.27 -21.51
N ASN A 184 6.95 1.85 -22.09
CA ASN A 184 6.63 0.45 -22.40
C ASN A 184 6.65 -0.46 -21.16
N PHE A 185 6.26 0.06 -20.01
CA PHE A 185 6.08 -0.70 -18.78
C PHE A 185 4.65 -1.24 -18.68
N GLY A 186 4.48 -2.43 -18.10
CA GLY A 186 3.20 -3.05 -17.85
C GLY A 186 2.55 -2.48 -16.57
N ILE A 187 1.27 -2.12 -16.66
CA ILE A 187 0.45 -1.72 -15.51
C ILE A 187 -0.36 -2.93 -15.10
N VAL A 188 -0.18 -3.43 -13.89
CA VAL A 188 -0.93 -4.58 -13.37
C VAL A 188 -2.41 -4.22 -13.23
N GLU A 189 -3.30 -5.10 -13.71
CA GLU A 189 -4.75 -4.88 -13.71
C GLU A 189 -5.48 -5.81 -12.72
N GLU A 190 -4.86 -6.92 -12.30
CA GLU A 190 -5.43 -7.92 -11.40
C GLU A 190 -5.48 -7.47 -9.94
N PHE A 191 -4.68 -6.49 -9.58
CA PHE A 191 -4.65 -5.86 -8.27
C PHE A 191 -4.87 -4.36 -8.42
N VAL A 192 -5.65 -3.81 -7.48
CA VAL A 192 -6.12 -2.43 -7.52
C VAL A 192 -6.02 -1.82 -6.13
N GLY A 193 -6.00 -0.51 -6.04
CA GLY A 193 -6.15 0.19 -4.78
C GLY A 193 -7.57 0.05 -4.23
N HIS A 194 -7.79 0.52 -3.02
CA HIS A 194 -9.04 0.26 -2.29
C HIS A 194 -9.42 1.40 -1.35
N GLY A 195 -10.66 1.39 -0.89
CA GLY A 195 -11.04 2.13 0.29
C GLY A 195 -10.45 1.49 1.55
N LEU A 196 -10.27 2.26 2.63
CA LEU A 196 -9.79 1.74 3.91
C LEU A 196 -10.22 2.62 5.09
N GLY A 197 -9.85 2.21 6.29
CA GLY A 197 -10.02 2.96 7.52
C GLY A 197 -10.79 2.21 8.58
N TYR A 198 -12.01 1.77 8.35
CA TYR A 198 -12.72 0.88 9.28
C TYR A 198 -12.24 -0.58 9.16
N SER A 199 -11.78 -0.95 7.97
CA SER A 199 -11.13 -2.22 7.67
C SER A 199 -9.87 -1.97 6.87
N ALA A 200 -9.00 -2.97 6.71
CA ALA A 200 -7.82 -2.87 5.85
C ALA A 200 -8.23 -2.67 4.39
N HIS A 201 -9.27 -3.35 3.93
CA HIS A 201 -9.83 -3.19 2.58
C HIS A 201 -11.33 -2.88 2.66
N GLU A 202 -11.75 -1.83 1.96
CA GLU A 202 -13.12 -1.37 1.79
C GLU A 202 -13.39 -1.00 0.32
N ASP A 203 -14.66 -0.85 -0.06
CA ASP A 203 -15.00 -0.18 -1.33
C ASP A 203 -14.60 1.32 -1.29
N PRO A 204 -14.31 1.92 -2.45
CA PRO A 204 -14.32 1.34 -3.79
C PRO A 204 -12.97 0.73 -4.17
N ASP A 205 -12.95 -0.11 -5.23
CA ASP A 205 -11.73 -0.44 -5.95
C ASP A 205 -11.18 0.81 -6.65
N ILE A 206 -9.88 1.04 -6.55
CA ILE A 206 -9.18 2.18 -7.18
C ILE A 206 -8.31 1.65 -8.33
N PHE A 207 -8.78 1.82 -9.55
CA PHE A 207 -8.11 1.29 -10.74
C PHE A 207 -6.89 2.13 -11.12
N HIS A 208 -5.76 1.47 -11.37
CA HIS A 208 -4.51 2.11 -11.80
C HIS A 208 -4.36 2.16 -13.33
N TYR A 209 -5.40 1.80 -14.04
CA TYR A 209 -5.53 1.79 -15.50
C TYR A 209 -6.88 2.41 -15.91
N GLN A 210 -6.98 2.79 -17.17
CA GLN A 210 -8.19 3.45 -17.66
C GLN A 210 -9.38 2.49 -17.69
N ILE A 211 -10.45 2.86 -17.00
CA ILE A 211 -11.75 2.19 -17.06
C ILE A 211 -12.73 3.03 -17.89
N ASN A 212 -13.79 2.38 -18.39
CA ASN A 212 -14.84 3.10 -19.12
C ASN A 212 -15.50 4.15 -18.20
N PRO A 213 -15.52 5.46 -18.59
CA PRO A 213 -16.15 6.51 -17.81
C PRO A 213 -17.64 6.26 -17.49
N ASN A 214 -18.33 5.44 -18.29
CA ASN A 214 -19.74 5.06 -18.06
C ASN A 214 -19.87 3.76 -17.25
N SER A 215 -18.77 3.19 -16.75
CA SER A 215 -18.81 1.99 -15.92
C SER A 215 -19.48 2.27 -14.59
N ARG A 216 -20.20 1.29 -14.05
CA ARG A 216 -20.71 1.32 -12.67
C ARG A 216 -19.59 1.38 -11.61
N PHE A 217 -18.37 1.01 -11.99
CA PHE A 217 -17.18 1.07 -11.14
C PHE A 217 -16.51 2.45 -11.16
N ASN A 218 -16.93 3.35 -12.05
CA ASN A 218 -16.41 4.71 -12.11
C ASN A 218 -17.07 5.59 -11.07
N ILE A 219 -16.62 5.45 -9.83
CA ILE A 219 -17.15 6.17 -8.67
C ILE A 219 -16.61 7.59 -8.63
N GLU A 220 -17.47 8.54 -8.29
CA GLU A 220 -17.10 9.91 -7.95
C GLU A 220 -16.62 9.98 -6.50
N LEU A 221 -15.41 10.47 -6.28
CA LEU A 221 -14.87 10.66 -4.94
C LEU A 221 -15.63 11.75 -4.17
N LYS A 222 -15.92 11.48 -2.91
CA LYS A 222 -16.62 12.40 -1.98
C LYS A 222 -15.71 12.76 -0.81
N GLU A 223 -15.88 13.98 -0.28
CA GLU A 223 -15.19 14.41 0.93
C GLU A 223 -15.40 13.41 2.07
N GLY A 224 -14.32 13.05 2.76
CA GLY A 224 -14.31 12.07 3.84
C GLY A 224 -14.08 10.61 3.41
N MET A 225 -14.04 10.30 2.10
CA MET A 225 -13.55 9.00 1.65
C MET A 225 -12.06 8.86 2.00
N VAL A 226 -11.66 7.66 2.43
CA VAL A 226 -10.27 7.30 2.64
C VAL A 226 -9.94 6.16 1.69
N ILE A 227 -8.88 6.34 0.89
CA ILE A 227 -8.50 5.43 -0.20
C ILE A 227 -6.99 5.17 -0.20
N ALA A 228 -6.58 4.00 -0.67
CA ALA A 228 -5.21 3.67 -1.07
C ALA A 228 -5.07 3.85 -2.58
N ILE A 229 -4.01 4.51 -3.01
CA ILE A 229 -3.57 4.52 -4.42
C ILE A 229 -2.19 3.88 -4.44
N GLU A 230 -2.05 2.82 -5.23
CA GLU A 230 -0.95 1.87 -5.12
C GLU A 230 -0.55 1.25 -6.48
N PRO A 231 -0.13 2.04 -7.47
CA PRO A 231 0.24 1.50 -8.78
C PRO A 231 1.35 0.46 -8.70
N MET A 232 1.07 -0.72 -9.26
CA MET A 232 1.99 -1.84 -9.44
C MET A 232 2.43 -1.86 -10.90
N ILE A 233 3.72 -1.62 -11.13
CA ILE A 233 4.28 -1.44 -12.48
C ILE A 233 5.37 -2.46 -12.75
N ASN A 234 5.20 -3.25 -13.82
CA ASN A 234 6.15 -4.25 -14.28
C ASN A 234 7.11 -3.66 -15.32
N LEU A 235 8.38 -4.03 -15.25
CA LEU A 235 9.36 -3.67 -16.30
C LEU A 235 9.02 -4.29 -17.66
N GLY A 236 8.19 -5.33 -17.66
CA GLY A 236 7.76 -6.08 -18.84
C GLY A 236 6.26 -6.02 -19.07
N SER A 237 5.69 -7.20 -19.28
CA SER A 237 4.25 -7.34 -19.53
C SER A 237 3.42 -7.05 -18.27
N LYS A 238 2.16 -6.70 -18.45
CA LYS A 238 1.24 -6.40 -17.35
C LYS A 238 0.75 -7.66 -16.63
N GLU A 239 0.82 -8.81 -17.32
CA GLU A 239 0.26 -10.06 -16.83
C GLU A 239 1.00 -10.56 -15.59
N VAL A 240 0.24 -11.15 -14.68
CA VAL A 240 0.73 -11.77 -13.44
C VAL A 240 0.33 -13.24 -13.36
N LYS A 241 0.99 -13.96 -12.49
CA LYS A 241 0.65 -15.34 -12.12
C LYS A 241 0.79 -15.50 -10.61
N MET A 242 -0.01 -16.40 -10.03
CA MET A 242 0.14 -16.72 -8.63
C MET A 242 1.30 -17.69 -8.40
N SER A 243 2.06 -17.46 -7.36
CA SER A 243 3.07 -18.38 -6.85
C SER A 243 2.42 -19.62 -6.21
N ASP A 244 3.19 -20.69 -6.06
CA ASP A 244 2.73 -21.95 -5.44
C ASP A 244 2.30 -21.79 -3.96
N ASN A 245 2.70 -20.70 -3.29
CA ASN A 245 2.24 -20.40 -1.93
C ASN A 245 0.79 -19.92 -1.86
N GLY A 246 0.15 -19.62 -3.00
CA GLY A 246 -1.26 -19.26 -3.13
C GLY A 246 -1.59 -17.79 -2.80
N TYR A 247 -0.61 -16.94 -2.50
CA TYR A 247 -0.86 -15.53 -2.17
C TYR A 247 0.12 -14.53 -2.82
N THR A 248 1.36 -14.90 -3.11
CA THR A 248 2.30 -13.99 -3.79
C THR A 248 2.00 -13.91 -5.28
N ALA A 249 1.78 -12.71 -5.79
CA ALA A 249 1.68 -12.45 -7.22
C ALA A 249 3.07 -12.23 -7.81
N LEU A 250 3.35 -12.91 -8.93
CA LEU A 250 4.60 -12.81 -9.67
C LEU A 250 4.33 -12.21 -11.06
N THR A 251 5.28 -11.49 -11.63
CA THR A 251 5.22 -11.13 -13.04
C THR A 251 5.21 -12.39 -13.91
N TYR A 252 4.43 -12.40 -14.97
CA TYR A 252 4.33 -13.57 -15.84
C TYR A 252 5.64 -13.86 -16.56
N ASP A 253 6.33 -12.79 -16.99
CA ASP A 253 7.58 -12.86 -17.80
C ASP A 253 8.86 -12.89 -16.96
N GLY A 254 8.77 -12.90 -15.61
CA GLY A 254 9.91 -12.96 -14.70
C GLY A 254 10.74 -11.67 -14.60
N LYS A 255 10.23 -10.54 -15.17
CA LYS A 255 10.88 -9.25 -15.01
C LYS A 255 10.48 -8.59 -13.69
N ILE A 256 11.28 -7.62 -13.24
CA ILE A 256 11.06 -6.94 -11.98
C ILE A 256 9.78 -6.09 -11.98
N SER A 257 9.16 -5.96 -10.81
CA SER A 257 8.00 -5.10 -10.55
C SER A 257 8.32 -4.07 -9.46
N ALA A 258 7.68 -2.91 -9.51
CA ALA A 258 7.75 -1.89 -8.48
C ALA A 258 6.35 -1.46 -8.05
N HIS A 259 6.21 -1.19 -6.76
CA HIS A 259 4.97 -0.82 -6.11
C HIS A 259 5.22 0.38 -5.17
N PHE A 260 4.38 1.40 -5.22
CA PHE A 260 4.40 2.55 -4.32
C PHE A 260 2.98 2.90 -3.92
N GLU A 261 2.78 3.20 -2.64
CA GLU A 261 1.45 3.43 -2.11
C GLU A 261 1.39 4.55 -1.09
N HIS A 262 0.23 5.18 -1.06
CA HIS A 262 -0.20 6.05 0.04
C HIS A 262 -1.68 5.88 0.37
N SER A 263 -1.98 5.84 1.67
CA SER A 263 -3.35 6.11 2.16
C SER A 263 -3.63 7.60 2.13
N LEU A 264 -4.80 7.98 1.61
CA LEU A 264 -5.24 9.36 1.40
C LEU A 264 -6.63 9.58 1.98
N VAL A 265 -6.91 10.80 2.44
CA VAL A 265 -8.29 11.26 2.64
C VAL A 265 -8.68 12.30 1.60
N VAL A 266 -9.83 12.11 0.99
CA VAL A 266 -10.42 13.04 0.03
C VAL A 266 -11.00 14.25 0.81
N LEU A 267 -10.60 15.45 0.43
CA LEU A 267 -11.15 16.70 0.95
C LEU A 267 -11.82 17.48 -0.19
N LYS A 268 -12.53 18.55 0.14
CA LYS A 268 -13.28 19.35 -0.82
C LYS A 268 -12.43 19.83 -2.02
N ASP A 269 -11.26 20.41 -1.77
CA ASP A 269 -10.44 21.05 -2.81
C ASP A 269 -9.10 20.34 -3.05
N LYS A 270 -8.78 19.31 -2.29
CA LYS A 270 -7.50 18.56 -2.33
C LYS A 270 -7.66 17.21 -1.65
N CYS A 271 -6.60 16.41 -1.61
CA CYS A 271 -6.49 15.31 -0.64
C CYS A 271 -5.44 15.62 0.44
N LEU A 272 -5.47 14.83 1.49
CA LEU A 272 -4.42 14.77 2.50
C LEU A 272 -3.80 13.39 2.49
N ILE A 273 -2.48 13.32 2.26
CA ILE A 273 -1.73 12.06 2.39
C ILE A 273 -1.60 11.74 3.87
N LEU A 274 -2.15 10.61 4.30
CA LEU A 274 -2.13 10.17 5.70
C LEU A 274 -0.77 9.54 6.07
N THR A 275 -0.14 8.85 5.11
CA THR A 275 1.09 8.07 5.28
C THR A 275 2.35 8.83 4.80
N GLN A 276 2.40 10.12 5.09
CA GLN A 276 3.54 10.99 4.82
C GLN A 276 3.94 11.78 6.09
N LYS A 277 5.24 12.10 6.22
CA LYS A 277 5.79 12.91 7.33
C LYS A 277 5.34 14.36 7.28
#